data_f29ded1ea0163a2079f7b3346c597560
#
_entry.id   f29ded1ea0163a2079f7b3346c597560
#
_cell.length_a   1.000
_cell.length_b   1.000
_cell.length_c   1.000
_cell.angle_alpha   90.00
_cell.angle_beta   90.00
_cell.angle_gamma   90.00
#
_symmetry.space_group_name_H-M   'P 1'
#
loop_
_entity.id
_entity.type
_entity.pdbx_description
1 polymer ?
#
loop_
_entity_poly.entity_id
_entity_poly.type
_entity_poly.pdbx_seq_one_letter_code
_entity_poly.pdbx_strand_id
1 'polypeptide(L)'
;MSELTLGSLFDGSGGFPLAGIQAGIRPVWASEIEPFPILVTTRRLPQLTHVGDVTTVNGADVDAVDVITFGSPCQDLSVAGKQAGLAGERSGLFFHAVRIIDQMRKATHGMFPRYAIWENVPGAFSSHKGSDFATVLTTPVSYTHLTLPTILRSCRSRWSPYH
;
A
#
# COMPACT_ATOMS: atom_id res chain seq x y z
N MET A 1 -26.28 -3.95 0.32
CA MET A 1 -24.89 -4.17 0.78
C MET A 1 -24.23 -2.80 0.83
N SER A 2 -23.55 -2.44 1.92
CA SER A 2 -22.80 -1.18 1.97
C SER A 2 -21.69 -1.22 0.93
N GLU A 3 -21.49 -0.12 0.22
CA GLU A 3 -20.40 0.07 -0.73
C GLU A 3 -19.05 -0.05 0.00
N LEU A 4 -18.11 -0.83 -0.54
CA LEU A 4 -16.76 -0.94 0.00
C LEU A 4 -16.01 0.38 -0.21
N THR A 5 -15.12 0.71 0.72
CA THR A 5 -14.31 1.92 0.70
C THR A 5 -12.83 1.62 0.56
N LEU A 6 -12.07 2.54 -0.05
CA LEU A 6 -10.65 2.39 -0.36
C LEU A 6 -9.82 3.58 0.10
N GLY A 7 -8.72 3.30 0.77
CA GLY A 7 -7.60 4.20 0.97
C GLY A 7 -6.38 3.75 0.16
N SER A 8 -5.66 4.67 -0.45
CA SER A 8 -4.50 4.38 -1.28
C SER A 8 -3.24 5.04 -0.72
N LEU A 9 -2.15 4.26 -0.57
CA LEU A 9 -0.85 4.77 -0.17
C LEU A 9 0.12 4.67 -1.36
N PHE A 10 1.00 5.65 -1.50
CA PHE A 10 1.90 5.80 -2.66
C PHE A 10 1.11 5.86 -3.96
N ASP A 11 0.08 6.70 -3.96
CA ASP A 11 -1.01 6.64 -4.94
C ASP A 11 -0.58 6.99 -6.37
N GLY A 12 0.48 7.76 -6.52
CA GLY A 12 0.88 8.26 -7.84
C GLY A 12 -0.27 9.04 -8.49
N SER A 13 -0.54 8.77 -9.75
CA SER A 13 -1.60 9.45 -10.51
C SER A 13 -3.00 8.82 -10.37
N GLY A 14 -3.26 8.08 -9.31
CA GLY A 14 -4.60 7.57 -8.99
C GLY A 14 -4.94 6.22 -9.60
N GLY A 15 -3.94 5.37 -9.86
CA GLY A 15 -4.17 4.04 -10.45
C GLY A 15 -5.06 3.15 -9.61
N PHE A 16 -4.79 3.06 -8.31
CA PHE A 16 -5.61 2.28 -7.37
C PHE A 16 -7.01 2.85 -7.15
N PRO A 17 -7.19 4.17 -6.91
CA PRO A 17 -8.52 4.77 -6.86
C PRO A 17 -9.35 4.53 -8.11
N LEU A 18 -8.75 4.66 -9.30
CA LEU A 18 -9.44 4.41 -10.56
C LEU A 18 -9.86 2.93 -10.70
N ALA A 19 -8.97 2.00 -10.38
CA ALA A 19 -9.29 0.57 -10.36
C ALA A 19 -10.39 0.25 -9.34
N GLY A 20 -10.36 0.90 -8.17
CA GLY A 20 -11.40 0.79 -7.15
C GLY A 20 -12.77 1.19 -7.70
N ILE A 21 -12.88 2.35 -8.36
CA ILE A 21 -14.13 2.82 -9.00
C ILE A 21 -14.64 1.80 -10.01
N GLN A 22 -13.76 1.26 -10.87
CA GLN A 22 -14.12 0.24 -11.84
C GLN A 22 -14.62 -1.06 -11.22
N ALA A 23 -14.15 -1.37 -10.00
CA ALA A 23 -14.57 -2.53 -9.23
C ALA A 23 -15.79 -2.26 -8.31
N GLY A 24 -16.37 -1.06 -8.35
CA GLY A 24 -17.49 -0.67 -7.47
C GLY A 24 -17.04 -0.40 -6.02
N ILE A 25 -15.79 -0.02 -5.82
CA ILE A 25 -15.22 0.36 -4.52
C ILE A 25 -15.01 1.88 -4.51
N ARG A 26 -15.51 2.56 -3.51
CA ARG A 26 -15.43 4.02 -3.41
C ARG A 26 -14.08 4.46 -2.80
N PRO A 27 -13.22 5.19 -3.52
CA PRO A 27 -12.02 5.79 -2.95
C PRO A 27 -12.40 6.95 -2.02
N VAL A 28 -11.74 6.99 -0.86
CA VAL A 28 -11.99 7.98 0.19
C VAL A 28 -10.80 8.92 0.32
N TRP A 29 -9.61 8.35 0.48
CA TRP A 29 -8.39 9.13 0.64
C TRP A 29 -7.18 8.50 -0.05
N ALA A 30 -6.18 9.34 -0.34
CA ALA A 30 -4.90 8.92 -0.90
C ALA A 30 -3.73 9.65 -0.25
N SER A 31 -2.61 8.94 -0.06
CA SER A 31 -1.32 9.49 0.35
C SER A 31 -0.38 9.54 -0.84
N GLU A 32 0.07 10.75 -1.17
CA GLU A 32 1.05 11.05 -2.23
C GLU A 32 1.77 12.35 -1.86
N ILE A 33 3.03 12.48 -2.25
CA ILE A 33 3.85 13.68 -1.96
C ILE A 33 4.20 14.48 -3.21
N GLU A 34 4.16 13.85 -4.38
CA GLU A 34 4.56 14.51 -5.62
C GLU A 34 3.46 15.45 -6.14
N PRO A 35 3.77 16.74 -6.39
CA PRO A 35 2.76 17.72 -6.76
C PRO A 35 2.01 17.41 -8.05
N PHE A 36 2.70 16.84 -9.05
CA PHE A 36 2.07 16.55 -10.34
C PHE A 36 1.03 15.41 -10.26
N PRO A 37 1.33 14.25 -9.68
CA PRO A 37 0.33 13.21 -9.40
C PRO A 37 -0.87 13.73 -8.58
N ILE A 38 -0.61 14.51 -7.51
CA ILE A 38 -1.68 15.12 -6.70
C ILE A 38 -2.58 16.02 -7.55
N LEU A 39 -2.00 16.84 -8.44
CA LEU A 39 -2.78 17.68 -9.33
C LEU A 39 -3.67 16.85 -10.28
N VAL A 40 -3.16 15.74 -10.80
CA VAL A 40 -3.93 14.83 -11.68
C VAL A 40 -5.11 14.26 -10.93
N THR A 41 -4.90 13.68 -9.75
CA THR A 41 -5.95 13.05 -8.94
C THR A 41 -6.96 14.07 -8.43
N THR A 42 -6.52 15.25 -7.99
CA THR A 42 -7.43 16.35 -7.59
C THR A 42 -8.38 16.75 -8.71
N ARG A 43 -7.91 16.77 -9.95
CA ARG A 43 -8.76 17.13 -11.11
C ARG A 43 -9.68 16.01 -11.57
N ARG A 44 -9.22 14.76 -11.49
CA ARG A 44 -9.94 13.59 -12.01
C ARG A 44 -10.84 12.92 -10.99
N LEU A 45 -10.48 13.02 -9.73
CA LEU A 45 -11.17 12.43 -8.59
C LEU A 45 -11.37 13.48 -7.49
N PRO A 46 -12.20 14.51 -7.74
CA PRO A 46 -12.33 15.66 -6.82
C PRO A 46 -12.90 15.28 -5.44
N GLN A 47 -13.50 14.10 -5.31
CA GLN A 47 -13.99 13.55 -4.04
C GLN A 47 -12.91 12.87 -3.21
N LEU A 48 -11.71 12.64 -3.77
CA LEU A 48 -10.59 11.97 -3.09
C LEU A 48 -9.89 12.96 -2.15
N THR A 49 -9.79 12.62 -0.87
CA THR A 49 -9.05 13.42 0.11
C THR A 49 -7.57 13.07 0.08
N HIS A 50 -6.70 14.06 -0.11
CA HIS A 50 -5.25 13.88 0.02
C HIS A 50 -4.82 14.01 1.48
N VAL A 51 -4.19 12.95 2.02
CA VAL A 51 -3.75 12.86 3.42
C VAL A 51 -2.25 13.15 3.60
N GLY A 52 -1.54 13.45 2.51
CA GLY A 52 -0.13 13.89 2.53
C GLY A 52 0.88 12.74 2.60
N ASP A 53 1.99 12.98 3.29
CA ASP A 53 3.14 12.08 3.36
C ASP A 53 2.85 10.86 4.24
N VAL A 54 3.05 9.67 3.69
CA VAL A 54 2.88 8.38 4.39
C VAL A 54 3.69 8.29 5.68
N THR A 55 4.82 8.99 5.77
CA THR A 55 5.67 8.99 6.97
C THR A 55 5.01 9.70 8.15
N THR A 56 4.13 10.66 7.90
CA THR A 56 3.43 11.47 8.89
C THR A 56 1.97 11.07 9.11
N VAL A 57 1.35 10.34 8.17
CA VAL A 57 -0.03 9.87 8.31
C VAL A 57 -0.17 8.94 9.53
N ASN A 58 -1.16 9.22 10.37
CA ASN A 58 -1.59 8.32 11.43
C ASN A 58 -2.89 7.61 11.00
N GLY A 59 -2.85 6.28 10.95
CA GLY A 59 -3.99 5.47 10.52
C GLY A 59 -5.22 5.55 11.44
N ALA A 60 -5.07 6.06 12.66
CA ALA A 60 -6.18 6.30 13.58
C ALA A 60 -6.93 7.61 13.30
N ASP A 61 -6.30 8.55 12.58
CA ASP A 61 -6.82 9.91 12.36
C ASP A 61 -7.44 10.09 10.96
N VAL A 62 -7.28 9.10 10.08
CA VAL A 62 -7.92 9.09 8.76
C VAL A 62 -9.20 8.26 8.77
N ASP A 63 -10.10 8.53 7.82
CA ASP A 63 -11.34 7.77 7.69
C ASP A 63 -11.05 6.27 7.57
N ALA A 64 -11.74 5.47 8.38
CA ALA A 64 -11.62 4.01 8.31
C ALA A 64 -12.19 3.49 6.97
N VAL A 65 -11.43 2.62 6.30
CA VAL A 65 -11.76 2.08 4.97
C VAL A 65 -11.70 0.55 4.96
N ASP A 66 -12.49 -0.06 4.09
CA ASP A 66 -12.50 -1.53 3.94
C ASP A 66 -11.21 -2.07 3.33
N VAL A 67 -10.63 -1.33 2.39
CA VAL A 67 -9.46 -1.74 1.62
C VAL A 67 -8.37 -0.69 1.72
N ILE A 68 -7.14 -1.09 2.01
CA ILE A 68 -5.95 -0.25 1.82
C ILE A 68 -5.11 -0.87 0.71
N THR A 69 -4.78 -0.06 -0.30
CA THR A 69 -3.86 -0.43 -1.38
C THR A 69 -2.54 0.31 -1.23
N PHE A 70 -1.41 -0.36 -1.55
CA PHE A 70 -0.11 0.28 -1.54
C PHE A 70 0.90 -0.41 -2.45
N GLY A 71 1.68 0.41 -3.19
CA GLY A 71 2.80 -0.02 -4.01
C GLY A 71 4.07 0.62 -3.48
N SER A 72 4.67 0.05 -2.42
CA SER A 72 5.90 0.62 -1.86
C SER A 72 7.08 0.40 -2.80
N PRO A 73 8.01 1.38 -2.94
CA PRO A 73 9.22 1.21 -3.74
C PRO A 73 10.05 0.00 -3.28
N CYS A 74 10.49 -0.84 -4.25
CA CYS A 74 11.26 -2.07 -3.95
C CYS A 74 12.61 -1.81 -3.28
N GLN A 75 13.18 -0.62 -3.46
CA GLN A 75 14.51 -0.27 -2.95
C GLN A 75 14.56 -0.23 -1.42
N ASP A 76 13.43 -0.01 -0.76
CA ASP A 76 13.37 0.16 0.69
C ASP A 76 13.35 -1.15 1.48
N LEU A 77 12.99 -2.27 0.85
CA LEU A 77 13.05 -3.58 1.50
C LEU A 77 14.49 -4.04 1.72
N SER A 78 15.43 -3.64 0.83
CA SER A 78 16.83 -4.04 0.89
C SER A 78 17.67 -3.28 1.93
N VAL A 79 17.26 -2.09 2.34
CA VAL A 79 17.98 -1.27 3.33
C VAL A 79 17.76 -1.77 4.76
N ALA A 80 16.60 -2.37 5.03
CA ALA A 80 16.28 -2.93 6.34
C ALA A 80 17.18 -4.13 6.74
N GLY A 81 17.82 -4.80 5.77
CA GLY A 81 18.66 -5.98 6.01
C GLY A 81 20.13 -5.70 6.31
N LYS A 82 20.66 -4.51 6.02
CA LYS A 82 22.13 -4.28 6.04
C LYS A 82 22.70 -3.57 7.26
N GLN A 83 21.91 -2.98 8.15
CA GLN A 83 22.45 -2.18 9.29
C GLN A 83 21.72 -2.27 10.62
N ALA A 84 20.88 -3.23 10.87
CA ALA A 84 20.20 -3.31 12.15
C ALA A 84 20.75 -4.44 13.03
N GLY A 85 21.73 -4.15 13.83
CA GLY A 85 21.75 -4.68 15.19
C GLY A 85 20.41 -4.31 15.85
N LEU A 86 19.95 -5.11 16.82
CA LEU A 86 18.62 -5.15 17.49
C LEU A 86 17.89 -3.82 17.87
N ALA A 87 18.31 -2.66 17.37
CA ALA A 87 17.75 -1.32 17.65
C ALA A 87 17.58 -0.44 16.38
N GLY A 88 17.79 -0.97 15.17
CA GLY A 88 17.67 -0.20 13.92
C GLY A 88 16.21 0.02 13.54
N GLU A 89 15.80 1.28 13.43
CA GLU A 89 14.48 1.73 12.97
C GLU A 89 14.07 0.98 11.70
N ARG A 90 12.87 0.42 11.71
CA ARG A 90 12.17 -0.10 10.52
C ARG A 90 11.74 1.08 9.66
N SER A 91 12.73 1.71 8.98
CA SER A 91 12.60 3.00 8.31
C SER A 91 12.16 2.90 6.85
N GLY A 92 11.87 1.71 6.33
CA GLY A 92 11.41 1.55 4.95
C GLY A 92 9.95 1.97 4.76
N LEU A 93 9.63 2.55 3.61
CA LEU A 93 8.29 3.02 3.26
C LEU A 93 7.21 1.92 3.38
N PHE A 94 7.56 0.67 3.13
CA PHE A 94 6.71 -0.49 3.38
C PHE A 94 6.22 -0.55 4.84
N PHE A 95 7.11 -0.30 5.81
CA PHE A 95 6.75 -0.35 7.23
C PHE A 95 5.84 0.80 7.66
N HIS A 96 5.89 1.96 6.97
CA HIS A 96 4.92 3.03 7.19
C HIS A 96 3.51 2.60 6.75
N ALA A 97 3.37 1.89 5.63
CA ALA A 97 2.08 1.32 5.24
C ALA A 97 1.55 0.32 6.28
N VAL A 98 2.40 -0.59 6.76
CA VAL A 98 2.04 -1.56 7.82
C VAL A 98 1.65 -0.84 9.10
N ARG A 99 2.37 0.21 9.50
CA ARG A 99 2.06 1.03 10.67
C ARG A 99 0.68 1.69 10.56
N ILE A 100 0.35 2.27 9.42
CA ILE A 100 -0.96 2.91 9.17
C ILE A 100 -2.08 1.87 9.28
N ILE A 101 -1.90 0.69 8.68
CA ILE A 101 -2.85 -0.42 8.77
C ILE A 101 -3.05 -0.85 10.24
N ASP A 102 -1.97 -1.05 10.99
CA ASP A 102 -2.03 -1.44 12.41
C ASP A 102 -2.73 -0.37 13.27
N GLN A 103 -2.41 0.91 13.06
CA GLN A 103 -3.06 2.02 13.74
C GLN A 103 -4.57 2.08 13.47
N MET A 104 -5.00 1.94 12.21
CA MET A 104 -6.42 1.90 11.87
C MET A 104 -7.11 0.68 12.49
N ARG A 105 -6.50 -0.49 12.46
CA ARG A 105 -7.06 -1.69 13.09
C ARG A 105 -7.21 -1.53 14.59
N LYS A 106 -6.23 -0.95 15.28
CA LYS A 106 -6.31 -0.66 16.71
C LYS A 106 -7.44 0.33 17.03
N ALA A 107 -7.54 1.42 16.28
CA ALA A 107 -8.58 2.43 16.46
C ALA A 107 -10.00 1.89 16.20
N THR A 108 -10.14 0.90 15.33
CA THR A 108 -11.42 0.30 14.94
C THR A 108 -11.69 -1.07 15.59
N HIS A 109 -10.94 -1.44 16.64
CA HIS A 109 -11.07 -2.74 17.31
C HIS A 109 -10.97 -3.93 16.35
N GLY A 110 -10.12 -3.83 15.34
CA GLY A 110 -9.87 -4.87 14.35
C GLY A 110 -10.88 -4.90 13.18
N MET A 111 -11.83 -3.99 13.11
CA MET A 111 -12.85 -3.99 12.05
C MET A 111 -12.32 -3.52 10.69
N PHE A 112 -11.41 -2.53 10.67
CA PHE A 112 -10.87 -1.93 9.46
C PHE A 112 -9.33 -1.79 9.52
N PRO A 113 -8.64 -1.87 8.35
CA PRO A 113 -9.17 -2.35 7.08
C PRO A 113 -9.44 -3.87 7.13
N ARG A 114 -10.35 -4.34 6.26
CA ARG A 114 -10.63 -5.77 6.06
C ARG A 114 -9.61 -6.41 5.13
N TYR A 115 -9.12 -5.62 4.16
CA TYR A 115 -8.19 -6.07 3.13
C TYR A 115 -7.04 -5.09 3.00
N ALA A 116 -5.84 -5.64 2.80
CA ALA A 116 -4.65 -4.89 2.41
C ALA A 116 -4.12 -5.50 1.11
N ILE A 117 -3.97 -4.67 0.08
CA ILE A 117 -3.49 -5.09 -1.24
C ILE A 117 -2.13 -4.43 -1.47
N TRP A 118 -1.10 -5.26 -1.50
CA TRP A 118 0.25 -4.82 -1.80
C TRP A 118 0.61 -5.15 -3.26
N GLU A 119 0.94 -4.13 -4.03
CA GLU A 119 1.45 -4.26 -5.39
C GLU A 119 2.97 -4.15 -5.37
N ASN A 120 3.65 -5.02 -6.11
CA ASN A 120 5.10 -4.90 -6.30
C ASN A 120 5.56 -5.62 -7.57
N VAL A 121 6.81 -5.34 -7.99
CA VAL A 121 7.42 -5.99 -9.14
C VAL A 121 7.85 -7.43 -8.81
N PRO A 122 7.91 -8.35 -9.79
CA PRO A 122 8.31 -9.74 -9.57
C PRO A 122 9.66 -9.91 -8.84
N GLY A 123 10.59 -8.95 -9.04
CA GLY A 123 11.88 -8.94 -8.34
C GLY A 123 11.79 -8.86 -6.82
N ALA A 124 10.69 -8.35 -6.26
CA ALA A 124 10.47 -8.31 -4.82
C ALA A 124 10.41 -9.71 -4.17
N PHE A 125 10.00 -10.73 -4.94
CA PHE A 125 9.94 -12.13 -4.47
C PHE A 125 11.31 -12.80 -4.38
N SER A 126 12.29 -12.33 -5.16
CA SER A 126 13.63 -12.93 -5.28
C SER A 126 14.73 -12.09 -4.63
N SER A 127 14.45 -10.87 -4.21
CA SER A 127 15.42 -9.99 -3.57
C SER A 127 15.98 -10.64 -2.30
N HIS A 128 17.30 -10.56 -2.12
CA HIS A 128 18.02 -11.21 -1.02
C HIS A 128 17.64 -12.67 -0.78
N LYS A 129 17.51 -13.46 -1.87
CA LYS A 129 17.13 -14.91 -1.82
C LYS A 129 15.76 -15.13 -1.17
N GLY A 130 14.84 -14.17 -1.29
CA GLY A 130 13.47 -14.27 -0.77
C GLY A 130 13.31 -13.80 0.69
N SER A 131 14.37 -13.35 1.36
CA SER A 131 14.28 -12.89 2.76
C SER A 131 13.43 -11.64 2.91
N ASP A 132 13.45 -10.75 1.91
CA ASP A 132 12.64 -9.53 1.93
C ASP A 132 11.15 -9.88 1.84
N PHE A 133 10.81 -10.83 0.97
CA PHE A 133 9.43 -11.32 0.87
C PHE A 133 8.98 -12.08 2.12
N ALA A 134 9.86 -12.87 2.73
CA ALA A 134 9.57 -13.50 4.02
C ALA A 134 9.27 -12.45 5.10
N THR A 135 9.99 -11.32 5.13
CA THR A 135 9.72 -10.20 6.03
C THR A 135 8.33 -9.61 5.76
N VAL A 136 7.96 -9.41 4.48
CA VAL A 136 6.63 -8.95 4.11
C VAL A 136 5.54 -9.88 4.61
N LEU A 137 5.72 -11.20 4.49
CA LEU A 137 4.76 -12.20 4.95
C LEU A 137 4.63 -12.25 6.48
N THR A 138 5.73 -12.09 7.20
CA THR A 138 5.74 -12.25 8.68
C THR A 138 5.33 -10.97 9.41
N THR A 139 5.52 -9.81 8.82
CA THR A 139 5.22 -8.52 9.48
C THR A 139 3.73 -8.29 9.71
N PRO A 140 2.80 -8.53 8.75
CA PRO A 140 1.36 -8.37 8.96
C PRO A 140 0.71 -9.50 9.76
N VAL A 141 1.34 -10.69 9.82
CA VAL A 141 0.73 -11.93 10.35
C VAL A 141 0.46 -11.89 11.85
N SER A 142 1.10 -10.98 12.60
CA SER A 142 0.78 -10.83 14.03
C SER A 142 -0.70 -10.47 14.28
N TYR A 143 -1.46 -10.08 13.25
CA TYR A 143 -2.82 -9.54 13.41
C TYR A 143 -3.86 -10.02 12.40
N THR A 144 -3.51 -10.83 11.37
CA THR A 144 -4.46 -11.20 10.30
C THR A 144 -4.18 -12.58 9.71
N HIS A 145 -5.25 -13.29 9.32
CA HIS A 145 -5.14 -14.41 8.40
C HIS A 145 -4.73 -13.90 7.02
N LEU A 146 -3.51 -14.21 6.57
CA LEU A 146 -3.09 -13.99 5.19
C LEU A 146 -3.68 -15.11 4.32
N THR A 147 -4.68 -14.78 3.54
CA THR A 147 -4.98 -15.50 2.32
C THR A 147 -4.20 -14.84 1.20
N LEU A 148 -3.24 -15.54 0.62
CA LEU A 148 -2.48 -15.08 -0.54
C LEU A 148 -3.09 -15.68 -1.81
N PRO A 149 -3.99 -14.99 -2.53
CA PRO A 149 -4.17 -15.29 -3.93
C PRO A 149 -2.99 -14.65 -4.68
N THR A 150 -1.91 -15.42 -4.88
CA THR A 150 -0.80 -14.97 -5.72
C THR A 150 -1.24 -15.05 -7.18
N ILE A 151 -1.82 -13.98 -7.69
CA ILE A 151 -2.07 -13.85 -9.13
C ILE A 151 -0.83 -13.24 -9.77
N LEU A 152 0.06 -14.09 -10.28
CA LEU A 152 1.14 -13.68 -11.17
C LEU A 152 0.51 -13.33 -12.54
N ARG A 153 0.03 -12.12 -12.72
CA ARG A 153 -0.25 -11.58 -14.06
C ARG A 153 0.98 -10.82 -14.53
N SER A 154 1.74 -11.42 -15.44
CA SER A 154 2.69 -10.66 -16.25
C SER A 154 1.86 -9.74 -17.18
N CYS A 155 1.83 -8.46 -16.87
CA CYS A 155 1.26 -7.46 -17.74
C CYS A 155 2.26 -7.25 -18.89
N ARG A 156 2.04 -7.88 -20.06
CA ARG A 156 2.72 -7.49 -21.29
C ARG A 156 2.02 -6.24 -21.81
N SER A 157 2.57 -5.08 -21.51
CA SER A 157 2.15 -3.87 -22.19
C SER A 157 2.62 -3.95 -23.67
N ARG A 158 1.77 -3.51 -24.61
CA ARG A 158 2.15 -3.38 -26.06
C ARG A 158 3.29 -2.39 -26.29
N TRP A 159 3.75 -1.71 -25.26
CA TRP A 159 4.78 -0.67 -25.27
C TRP A 159 6.10 -1.12 -24.64
N SER A 160 6.28 -2.39 -24.36
CA SER A 160 7.59 -2.89 -23.92
C SER A 160 8.55 -2.88 -25.13
N PRO A 161 9.67 -2.10 -25.08
CA PRO A 161 10.64 -2.06 -26.18
C PRO A 161 11.52 -3.32 -26.28
N TYR A 162 11.28 -4.31 -25.41
CA TYR A 162 12.00 -5.60 -25.43
C TYR A 162 11.05 -6.70 -25.89
N HIS A 163 11.18 -7.01 -27.19
CA HIS A 163 10.69 -8.24 -27.78
C HIS A 163 11.69 -9.37 -27.55
#